data_7c15b9d91d8122a9b05e30bc8857d286
#
_entry.id   7c15b9d91d8122a9b05e30bc8857d286
#
_cell.length_a   1.000
_cell.length_b   1.000
_cell.length_c   1.000
_cell.angle_alpha   90.00
_cell.angle_beta   90.00
_cell.angle_gamma   90.00
#
_symmetry.space_group_name_H-M   'P 1'
#
loop_
_entity.id
_entity.type
_entity.pdbx_description
1 polymer ?
#
loop_
_entity_poly.entity_id
_entity_poly.type
_entity_poly.pdbx_seq_one_letter_code
_entity_poly.pdbx_strand_id
1 'polypeptide(L)'
;MQKDLEQNNVKGKKTASYSHVLMFTGIFGGVQSLKLVVSVVRNKLASYLLGTTGYGLLAVYSSITEFVTNCCNCGIPINTTQKASELYEDGTAEQMKDFACTVRTWVVWTAVAAMLLSVVLSPVLSYFFFEHQWDHCLEVILLTPMVIAFLVAEGECSLLKGMRKVRSVATIESIVAVTTLLSTVPFYYWLGLRGIILALIASTGISAFVHLWFSVRLVPYRIRPFSMRILREGWPFVRRGLPYVISGTAASAAGMAVPMVILSSGNMDDVGLYRAAFALMVGYAGMVFVALEA
;
A
#
# COMPACT_ATOMS: atom_id res chain seq x y z
N MET A 1 -40.40 -30.65 20.65
CA MET A 1 -40.43 -29.25 21.16
C MET A 1 -39.03 -28.71 21.50
N GLN A 2 -38.20 -29.36 22.38
CA GLN A 2 -36.83 -28.87 22.67
C GLN A 2 -35.88 -28.98 21.48
N LYS A 3 -35.90 -30.07 20.69
CA LYS A 3 -35.09 -30.24 19.47
C LYS A 3 -35.44 -29.23 18.38
N ASP A 4 -36.68 -28.83 18.25
CA ASP A 4 -37.12 -27.86 17.25
C ASP A 4 -36.71 -26.45 17.64
N LEU A 5 -36.62 -26.12 18.92
CA LEU A 5 -36.08 -24.83 19.42
C LEU A 5 -34.58 -24.73 19.25
N GLU A 6 -33.81 -25.82 19.45
CA GLU A 6 -32.37 -25.84 19.16
C GLU A 6 -32.08 -25.73 17.68
N GLN A 7 -32.80 -26.44 16.80
CA GLN A 7 -32.65 -26.34 15.36
C GLN A 7 -32.99 -24.94 14.82
N ASN A 8 -34.01 -24.27 15.34
CA ASN A 8 -34.35 -22.91 14.97
C ASN A 8 -33.30 -21.89 15.46
N ASN A 9 -32.73 -22.10 16.64
CA ASN A 9 -31.68 -21.25 17.18
C ASN A 9 -30.35 -21.40 16.38
N VAL A 10 -30.03 -22.62 15.94
CA VAL A 10 -28.85 -22.89 15.08
C VAL A 10 -29.08 -22.34 13.66
N LYS A 11 -30.29 -22.45 13.10
CA LYS A 11 -30.64 -21.84 11.81
C LYS A 11 -30.60 -20.31 11.88
N GLY A 12 -31.13 -19.69 12.92
CA GLY A 12 -31.10 -18.25 13.13
C GLY A 12 -29.66 -17.70 13.27
N LYS A 13 -28.79 -18.39 14.01
CA LYS A 13 -27.36 -18.05 14.10
C LYS A 13 -26.63 -18.18 12.77
N LYS A 14 -26.91 -19.24 11.99
CA LYS A 14 -26.31 -19.41 10.66
C LYS A 14 -26.76 -18.33 9.68
N THR A 15 -28.04 -17.99 9.64
CA THR A 15 -28.61 -16.97 8.75
C THR A 15 -28.05 -15.57 9.09
N ALA A 16 -27.93 -15.24 10.39
CA ALA A 16 -27.30 -14.00 10.83
C ALA A 16 -25.82 -13.95 10.46
N SER A 17 -25.09 -15.06 10.54
CA SER A 17 -23.68 -15.16 10.14
C SER A 17 -23.52 -14.96 8.63
N TYR A 18 -24.36 -15.58 7.80
CA TYR A 18 -24.32 -15.40 6.34
C TYR A 18 -24.67 -13.97 5.92
N SER A 19 -25.65 -13.35 6.55
CA SER A 19 -26.03 -11.95 6.29
C SER A 19 -24.88 -10.99 6.60
N HIS A 20 -24.15 -11.21 7.70
CA HIS A 20 -22.95 -10.45 8.03
C HIS A 20 -21.83 -10.63 7.00
N VAL A 21 -21.56 -11.87 6.60
CA VAL A 21 -20.52 -12.16 5.59
C VAL A 21 -20.86 -11.50 4.25
N LEU A 22 -22.10 -11.66 3.76
CA LEU A 22 -22.56 -11.03 2.51
C LEU A 22 -22.48 -9.50 2.57
N MET A 23 -22.84 -8.89 3.70
CA MET A 23 -22.74 -7.44 3.88
C MET A 23 -21.27 -6.97 3.84
N PHE A 24 -20.36 -7.70 4.46
CA PHE A 24 -18.94 -7.34 4.43
C PHE A 24 -18.32 -7.53 3.04
N THR A 25 -18.65 -8.63 2.37
CA THR A 25 -18.22 -8.88 0.98
C THR A 25 -18.75 -7.79 0.04
N GLY A 26 -20.03 -7.40 0.19
CA GLY A 26 -20.61 -6.32 -0.60
C GLY A 26 -19.94 -4.96 -0.37
N ILE A 27 -19.60 -4.62 0.88
CA ILE A 27 -18.87 -3.38 1.20
C ILE A 27 -17.46 -3.40 0.58
N PHE A 28 -16.71 -4.49 0.74
CA PHE A 28 -15.39 -4.61 0.15
C PHE A 28 -15.42 -4.60 -1.38
N GLY A 29 -16.32 -5.36 -1.98
CA GLY A 29 -16.50 -5.38 -3.44
C GLY A 29 -16.85 -4.00 -3.98
N GLY A 30 -17.75 -3.27 -3.32
CA GLY A 30 -18.10 -1.90 -3.69
C GLY A 30 -16.91 -0.92 -3.62
N VAL A 31 -16.10 -1.00 -2.56
CA VAL A 31 -14.88 -0.18 -2.42
C VAL A 31 -13.83 -0.54 -3.47
N GLN A 32 -13.63 -1.82 -3.76
CA GLN A 32 -12.70 -2.26 -4.79
C GLN A 32 -13.15 -1.79 -6.18
N SER A 33 -14.44 -1.87 -6.48
CA SER A 33 -15.00 -1.33 -7.72
C SER A 33 -14.79 0.19 -7.83
N LEU A 34 -15.02 0.94 -6.73
CA LEU A 34 -14.76 2.38 -6.71
C LEU A 34 -13.26 2.68 -6.94
N LYS A 35 -12.36 1.99 -6.25
CA LYS A 35 -10.91 2.14 -6.44
C LYS A 35 -10.48 1.87 -7.87
N LEU A 36 -11.06 0.87 -8.49
CA LEU A 36 -10.76 0.49 -9.86
C LEU A 36 -11.22 1.59 -10.84
N VAL A 37 -12.45 2.08 -10.71
CA VAL A 37 -12.96 3.20 -11.54
C VAL A 37 -12.09 4.44 -11.35
N VAL A 38 -11.79 4.82 -10.11
CA VAL A 38 -10.91 5.97 -9.81
C VAL A 38 -9.51 5.77 -10.38
N SER A 39 -8.95 4.55 -10.30
CA SER A 39 -7.64 4.22 -10.88
C SER A 39 -7.62 4.36 -12.40
N VAL A 40 -8.66 3.87 -13.09
CA VAL A 40 -8.79 4.01 -14.55
C VAL A 40 -8.87 5.48 -14.94
N VAL A 41 -9.69 6.27 -14.25
CA VAL A 41 -9.81 7.72 -14.51
C VAL A 41 -8.47 8.42 -14.26
N ARG A 42 -7.81 8.12 -13.13
CA ARG A 42 -6.50 8.69 -12.80
C ARG A 42 -5.44 8.35 -13.84
N ASN A 43 -5.36 7.09 -14.26
CA ASN A 43 -4.39 6.64 -15.26
C ASN A 43 -4.64 7.30 -16.61
N LYS A 44 -5.91 7.43 -17.04
CA LYS A 44 -6.28 8.14 -18.27
C LYS A 44 -5.91 9.62 -18.21
N LEU A 45 -6.21 10.29 -17.11
CA LEU A 45 -5.85 11.71 -16.92
C LEU A 45 -4.34 11.90 -16.86
N ALA A 46 -3.60 11.02 -16.16
CA ALA A 46 -2.15 11.05 -16.11
C ALA A 46 -1.53 10.88 -17.51
N SER A 47 -1.99 9.90 -18.29
CA SER A 47 -1.52 9.67 -19.64
C SER A 47 -1.86 10.85 -20.57
N TYR A 48 -3.05 11.47 -20.44
CA TYR A 48 -3.44 12.61 -21.24
C TYR A 48 -2.66 13.89 -20.91
N LEU A 49 -2.41 14.16 -19.62
CA LEU A 49 -1.75 15.40 -19.16
C LEU A 49 -0.23 15.34 -19.27
N LEU A 50 0.36 14.17 -19.05
CA LEU A 50 1.82 14.00 -19.01
C LEU A 50 2.40 13.47 -20.33
N GLY A 51 1.54 12.98 -21.24
CA GLY A 51 1.99 12.31 -22.46
C GLY A 51 2.62 10.93 -22.18
N THR A 52 3.17 10.31 -23.22
CA THR A 52 3.80 8.98 -23.15
C THR A 52 5.06 9.00 -22.26
N THR A 53 5.94 9.96 -22.47
CA THR A 53 7.18 10.15 -21.70
C THR A 53 6.90 10.32 -20.20
N GLY A 54 5.97 11.22 -19.84
CA GLY A 54 5.64 11.47 -18.43
C GLY A 54 4.95 10.29 -17.76
N TYR A 55 4.15 9.54 -18.50
CA TYR A 55 3.54 8.32 -17.98
C TYR A 55 4.58 7.20 -17.79
N GLY A 56 5.62 7.15 -18.63
CA GLY A 56 6.79 6.30 -18.46
C GLY A 56 7.58 6.64 -17.20
N LEU A 57 7.87 7.93 -16.96
CA LEU A 57 8.52 8.41 -15.74
C LEU A 57 7.70 8.06 -14.49
N LEU A 58 6.40 8.26 -14.52
CA LEU A 58 5.49 7.87 -13.44
C LEU A 58 5.58 6.37 -13.13
N ALA A 59 5.68 5.53 -14.17
CA ALA A 59 5.85 4.09 -14.03
C ALA A 59 7.19 3.73 -13.36
N VAL A 60 8.28 4.34 -13.80
CA VAL A 60 9.62 4.13 -13.24
C VAL A 60 9.68 4.52 -11.77
N TYR A 61 9.22 5.72 -11.41
CA TYR A 61 9.21 6.20 -10.02
C TYR A 61 8.34 5.31 -9.12
N SER A 62 7.18 4.86 -9.62
CA SER A 62 6.32 3.94 -8.89
C SER A 62 7.00 2.58 -8.66
N SER A 63 7.68 2.04 -9.67
CA SER A 63 8.39 0.75 -9.57
C SER A 63 9.57 0.83 -8.59
N ILE A 64 10.33 1.93 -8.61
CA ILE A 64 11.42 2.19 -7.65
C ILE A 64 10.86 2.24 -6.22
N THR A 65 9.78 2.99 -6.01
CA THR A 65 9.16 3.13 -4.70
C THR A 65 8.63 1.80 -4.19
N GLU A 66 7.96 1.03 -5.04
CA GLU A 66 7.43 -0.29 -4.70
C GLU A 66 8.56 -1.26 -4.32
N PHE A 67 9.65 -1.28 -5.07
CA PHE A 67 10.82 -2.10 -4.78
C PHE A 67 11.42 -1.78 -3.41
N VAL A 68 11.73 -0.50 -3.15
CA VAL A 68 12.31 -0.06 -1.88
C VAL A 68 11.37 -0.36 -0.71
N THR A 69 10.05 -0.14 -0.90
CA THR A 69 9.04 -0.43 0.12
C THR A 69 9.02 -1.93 0.44
N ASN A 70 9.00 -2.80 -0.57
CA ASN A 70 8.97 -4.25 -0.37
C ASN A 70 10.25 -4.79 0.27
N CYS A 71 11.41 -4.20 0.00
CA CYS A 71 12.66 -4.53 0.69
C CYS A 71 12.60 -4.21 2.19
N CYS A 72 11.92 -3.12 2.56
CA CYS A 72 11.97 -2.57 3.91
C CYS A 72 10.75 -2.87 4.79
N ASN A 73 9.64 -3.38 4.23
CA ASN A 73 8.39 -3.57 4.97
C ASN A 73 8.45 -4.65 6.07
N CYS A 74 9.51 -5.47 6.08
CA CYS A 74 9.76 -6.52 7.09
C CYS A 74 8.58 -7.48 7.31
N GLY A 75 7.66 -7.61 6.34
CA GLY A 75 6.44 -8.42 6.46
C GLY A 75 5.46 -7.88 7.51
N ILE A 76 5.63 -6.63 7.95
CA ILE A 76 4.78 -5.98 8.95
C ILE A 76 3.30 -6.07 8.58
N PRO A 77 2.86 -5.78 7.33
CA PRO A 77 1.44 -5.75 7.01
C PRO A 77 0.72 -7.08 7.30
N ILE A 78 1.31 -8.19 6.87
CA ILE A 78 0.69 -9.52 7.01
C ILE A 78 0.71 -9.98 8.46
N ASN A 79 1.87 -9.91 9.11
CA ASN A 79 2.02 -10.33 10.50
C ASN A 79 1.20 -9.48 11.47
N THR A 80 1.09 -8.16 11.19
CA THR A 80 0.27 -7.25 11.99
C THR A 80 -1.20 -7.61 11.89
N THR A 81 -1.69 -7.85 10.68
CA THR A 81 -3.10 -8.24 10.48
C THR A 81 -3.42 -9.54 11.20
N GLN A 82 -2.56 -10.55 11.09
CA GLN A 82 -2.75 -11.83 11.75
C GLN A 82 -2.74 -11.69 13.27
N LYS A 83 -1.69 -11.08 13.83
CA LYS A 83 -1.56 -10.95 15.29
C LYS A 83 -2.59 -10.04 15.92
N ALA A 84 -2.97 -8.94 15.22
CA ALA A 84 -4.04 -8.07 15.67
C ALA A 84 -5.41 -8.78 15.67
N SER A 85 -5.65 -9.71 14.72
CA SER A 85 -6.87 -10.51 14.70
C SER A 85 -6.92 -11.50 15.87
N GLU A 86 -5.81 -12.17 16.20
CA GLU A 86 -5.72 -13.03 17.37
C GLU A 86 -5.97 -12.24 18.66
N LEU A 87 -5.32 -11.08 18.82
CA LEU A 87 -5.51 -10.23 20.00
C LEU A 87 -6.89 -9.58 20.09
N TYR A 88 -7.57 -9.42 18.97
CA TYR A 88 -8.93 -8.88 18.95
C TYR A 88 -9.95 -9.93 19.42
N GLU A 89 -9.71 -11.22 19.18
CA GLU A 89 -10.57 -12.32 19.63
C GLU A 89 -10.31 -12.69 21.09
N ASP A 90 -9.07 -12.90 21.48
CA ASP A 90 -8.69 -13.53 22.75
C ASP A 90 -7.94 -12.58 23.70
N GLY A 91 -7.56 -11.38 23.23
CA GLY A 91 -6.71 -10.46 23.99
C GLY A 91 -7.48 -9.39 24.76
N THR A 92 -6.73 -8.69 25.63
CA THR A 92 -7.22 -7.52 26.34
C THR A 92 -6.99 -6.23 25.56
N ALA A 93 -7.76 -5.17 25.85
CA ALA A 93 -7.59 -3.87 25.23
C ALA A 93 -6.18 -3.26 25.48
N GLU A 94 -5.54 -3.62 26.60
CA GLU A 94 -4.17 -3.18 26.92
C GLU A 94 -3.15 -3.89 26.04
N GLN A 95 -3.29 -5.20 25.85
CA GLN A 95 -2.42 -5.97 24.96
C GLN A 95 -2.51 -5.47 23.51
N MET A 96 -3.68 -5.09 23.04
CA MET A 96 -3.86 -4.48 21.72
C MET A 96 -3.16 -3.12 21.62
N LYS A 97 -3.24 -2.27 22.64
CA LYS A 97 -2.52 -0.98 22.68
C LYS A 97 -1.01 -1.15 22.67
N ASP A 98 -0.51 -2.10 23.45
CA ASP A 98 0.92 -2.41 23.52
C ASP A 98 1.44 -2.98 22.20
N PHE A 99 0.65 -3.85 21.57
CA PHE A 99 0.97 -4.40 20.26
C PHE A 99 0.99 -3.30 19.18
N ALA A 100 -0.03 -2.44 19.14
CA ALA A 100 -0.06 -1.30 18.21
C ALA A 100 1.14 -0.36 18.41
N CYS A 101 1.55 -0.12 19.65
CA CYS A 101 2.75 0.65 19.96
C CYS A 101 4.02 -0.01 19.41
N THR A 102 4.13 -1.34 19.54
CA THR A 102 5.24 -2.12 19.00
C THR A 102 5.28 -2.04 17.47
N VAL A 103 4.15 -2.25 16.80
CA VAL A 103 4.04 -2.15 15.34
C VAL A 103 4.45 -0.77 14.85
N ARG A 104 3.94 0.31 15.44
CA ARG A 104 4.29 1.68 15.07
C ARG A 104 5.77 1.99 15.27
N THR A 105 6.37 1.46 16.33
CA THR A 105 7.81 1.59 16.57
C THR A 105 8.60 0.88 15.47
N TRP A 106 8.20 -0.31 15.06
CA TRP A 106 8.81 -1.03 13.95
C TRP A 106 8.62 -0.32 12.61
N VAL A 107 7.44 0.25 12.34
CA VAL A 107 7.19 1.04 11.13
C VAL A 107 8.13 2.24 11.05
N VAL A 108 8.40 2.93 12.17
CA VAL A 108 9.41 4.01 12.19
C VAL A 108 10.81 3.49 11.85
N TRP A 109 11.19 2.32 12.36
CA TRP A 109 12.48 1.72 12.04
C TRP A 109 12.61 1.30 10.60
N THR A 110 11.57 0.68 10.05
CA THR A 110 11.56 0.32 8.62
C THR A 110 11.56 1.57 7.74
N ALA A 111 10.93 2.66 8.16
CA ALA A 111 10.99 3.94 7.46
C ALA A 111 12.41 4.54 7.47
N VAL A 112 13.13 4.47 8.59
CA VAL A 112 14.55 4.88 8.67
C VAL A 112 15.43 3.97 7.79
N ALA A 113 15.21 2.65 7.85
CA ALA A 113 15.94 1.72 6.99
C ALA A 113 15.65 1.98 5.50
N ALA A 114 14.41 2.27 5.13
CA ALA A 114 14.02 2.62 3.76
C ALA A 114 14.67 3.93 3.30
N MET A 115 14.77 4.93 4.18
CA MET A 115 15.49 6.17 3.88
C MET A 115 16.97 5.91 3.57
N LEU A 116 17.65 5.13 4.42
CA LEU A 116 19.05 4.77 4.20
C LEU A 116 19.22 3.95 2.91
N LEU A 117 18.35 2.97 2.69
CA LEU A 117 18.37 2.14 1.49
C LEU A 117 18.13 2.98 0.22
N SER A 118 17.18 3.92 0.23
CA SER A 118 16.91 4.82 -0.89
C SER A 118 18.14 5.65 -1.25
N VAL A 119 18.87 6.18 -0.26
CA VAL A 119 20.09 6.95 -0.48
C VAL A 119 21.19 6.07 -1.05
N VAL A 120 21.38 4.86 -0.52
CA VAL A 120 22.42 3.92 -0.99
C VAL A 120 22.13 3.40 -2.40
N LEU A 121 20.85 3.12 -2.70
CA LEU A 121 20.45 2.62 -4.02
C LEU A 121 20.29 3.72 -5.06
N SER A 122 20.16 4.99 -4.65
CA SER A 122 19.94 6.12 -5.55
C SER A 122 20.92 6.16 -6.73
N PRO A 123 22.27 6.03 -6.58
CA PRO A 123 23.18 6.05 -7.71
C PRO A 123 22.96 4.86 -8.64
N VAL A 124 22.73 3.68 -8.09
CA VAL A 124 22.50 2.46 -8.88
C VAL A 124 21.20 2.58 -9.70
N LEU A 125 20.13 3.03 -9.08
CA LEU A 125 18.83 3.20 -9.74
C LEU A 125 18.87 4.33 -10.77
N SER A 126 19.56 5.44 -10.48
CA SER A 126 19.77 6.51 -11.43
C SER A 126 20.51 6.02 -12.66
N TYR A 127 21.60 5.29 -12.49
CA TYR A 127 22.41 4.74 -13.58
C TYR A 127 21.62 3.80 -14.50
N PHE A 128 20.75 2.97 -13.94
CA PHE A 128 19.99 1.99 -14.73
C PHE A 128 18.75 2.55 -15.42
N PHE A 129 18.09 3.55 -14.84
CA PHE A 129 16.82 4.08 -15.38
C PHE A 129 16.98 5.37 -16.20
N PHE A 130 18.09 6.08 -16.05
CA PHE A 130 18.29 7.39 -16.70
C PHE A 130 19.57 7.42 -17.55
N GLU A 131 19.62 6.53 -18.57
CA GLU A 131 20.65 6.50 -19.63
C GLU A 131 22.09 6.62 -19.12
N HIS A 132 22.41 5.94 -18.02
CA HIS A 132 23.75 5.96 -17.39
C HIS A 132 24.17 7.33 -16.82
N GLN A 133 23.19 8.21 -16.53
CA GLN A 133 23.44 9.52 -15.94
C GLN A 133 23.26 9.48 -14.41
N TRP A 134 24.17 10.15 -13.71
CA TRP A 134 24.12 10.27 -12.25
C TRP A 134 23.29 11.46 -11.77
N ASP A 135 22.85 12.32 -12.70
CA ASP A 135 22.21 13.60 -12.41
C ASP A 135 20.82 13.44 -11.79
N HIS A 136 20.18 12.30 -12.00
CA HIS A 136 18.85 11.98 -11.46
C HIS A 136 18.85 11.35 -10.06
N CYS A 137 20.04 11.23 -9.41
CA CYS A 137 20.12 10.71 -8.03
C CYS A 137 19.24 11.50 -7.04
N LEU A 138 19.17 12.83 -7.20
CA LEU A 138 18.32 13.70 -6.38
C LEU A 138 16.83 13.36 -6.53
N GLU A 139 16.39 13.03 -7.73
CA GLU A 139 15.00 12.64 -7.98
C GLU A 139 14.63 11.34 -7.25
N VAL A 140 15.53 10.35 -7.27
CA VAL A 140 15.35 9.08 -6.54
C VAL A 140 15.34 9.33 -5.03
N ILE A 141 16.20 10.20 -4.51
CA ILE A 141 16.21 10.58 -3.08
C ILE A 141 14.91 11.31 -2.72
N LEU A 142 14.40 12.17 -3.60
CA LEU A 142 13.13 12.88 -3.40
C LEU A 142 11.91 11.94 -3.34
N LEU A 143 12.01 10.68 -3.78
CA LEU A 143 10.95 9.68 -3.60
C LEU A 143 10.92 9.11 -2.17
N THR A 144 11.95 9.31 -1.36
CA THR A 144 12.01 8.78 0.01
C THR A 144 10.80 9.14 0.89
N PRO A 145 10.31 10.40 0.91
CA PRO A 145 9.11 10.74 1.66
C PRO A 145 7.87 9.92 1.23
N MET A 146 7.77 9.57 -0.06
CA MET A 146 6.72 8.70 -0.57
C MET A 146 6.81 7.29 0.03
N VAL A 147 8.02 6.71 0.06
CA VAL A 147 8.26 5.39 0.66
C VAL A 147 7.88 5.38 2.15
N ILE A 148 8.31 6.39 2.90
CA ILE A 148 8.00 6.56 4.32
C ILE A 148 6.48 6.64 4.53
N ALA A 149 5.81 7.49 3.77
CA ALA A 149 4.36 7.67 3.86
C ALA A 149 3.62 6.37 3.54
N PHE A 150 4.09 5.61 2.55
CA PHE A 150 3.51 4.33 2.18
C PHE A 150 3.64 3.29 3.30
N LEU A 151 4.84 3.14 3.89
CA LEU A 151 5.08 2.22 5.02
C LEU A 151 4.18 2.56 6.23
N VAL A 152 4.02 3.84 6.53
CA VAL A 152 3.14 4.30 7.62
C VAL A 152 1.68 3.97 7.30
N ALA A 153 1.21 4.28 6.09
CA ALA A 153 -0.16 3.99 5.68
C ALA A 153 -0.48 2.50 5.77
N GLU A 154 0.43 1.66 5.27
CA GLU A 154 0.26 0.22 5.24
C GLU A 154 0.31 -0.42 6.64
N GLY A 155 1.19 0.08 7.52
CA GLY A 155 1.24 -0.32 8.92
C GLY A 155 -0.07 -0.04 9.67
N GLU A 156 -0.62 1.16 9.54
CA GLU A 156 -1.89 1.52 10.19
C GLU A 156 -3.09 0.81 9.54
N CYS A 157 -3.09 0.63 8.22
CA CYS A 157 -4.12 -0.14 7.52
C CYS A 157 -4.16 -1.59 8.01
N SER A 158 -3.00 -2.22 8.19
CA SER A 158 -2.90 -3.60 8.67
C SER A 158 -3.40 -3.77 10.10
N LEU A 159 -3.16 -2.79 10.98
CA LEU A 159 -3.75 -2.76 12.32
C LEU A 159 -5.28 -2.69 12.27
N LEU A 160 -5.84 -1.82 11.43
CA LEU A 160 -7.29 -1.68 11.27
C LEU A 160 -7.94 -2.93 10.69
N LYS A 161 -7.29 -3.59 9.72
CA LYS A 161 -7.73 -4.86 9.14
C LYS A 161 -7.73 -5.97 10.20
N GLY A 162 -6.67 -6.08 10.98
CA GLY A 162 -6.57 -7.06 12.07
C GLY A 162 -7.63 -6.85 13.15
N MET A 163 -7.94 -5.60 13.50
CA MET A 163 -9.04 -5.27 14.42
C MET A 163 -10.44 -5.45 13.81
N ARG A 164 -10.55 -6.02 12.62
CA ARG A 164 -11.82 -6.25 11.90
C ARG A 164 -12.68 -4.98 11.72
N LYS A 165 -12.04 -3.79 11.69
CA LYS A 165 -12.72 -2.52 11.46
C LYS A 165 -12.99 -2.27 9.97
N VAL A 166 -13.66 -3.25 9.34
CA VAL A 166 -13.94 -3.33 7.90
C VAL A 166 -14.56 -2.05 7.36
N ARG A 167 -15.56 -1.50 8.04
CA ARG A 167 -16.22 -0.24 7.62
C ARG A 167 -15.26 0.94 7.64
N SER A 168 -14.40 1.02 8.66
CA SER A 168 -13.38 2.07 8.75
C SER A 168 -12.36 1.95 7.62
N VAL A 169 -11.88 0.74 7.35
CA VAL A 169 -10.95 0.48 6.23
C VAL A 169 -11.61 0.85 4.89
N ALA A 170 -12.85 0.43 4.66
CA ALA A 170 -13.62 0.77 3.46
C ALA A 170 -13.78 2.28 3.28
N THR A 171 -14.11 3.01 4.35
CA THR A 171 -14.24 4.48 4.33
C THR A 171 -12.89 5.15 4.03
N ILE A 172 -11.81 4.72 4.69
CA ILE A 172 -10.45 5.23 4.46
C ILE A 172 -10.05 5.04 3.00
N GLU A 173 -10.18 3.83 2.48
CA GLU A 173 -9.80 3.48 1.11
C GLU A 173 -10.60 4.29 0.07
N SER A 174 -11.89 4.53 0.33
CA SER A 174 -12.73 5.37 -0.53
C SER A 174 -12.29 6.85 -0.49
N ILE A 175 -12.02 7.40 0.70
CA ILE A 175 -11.52 8.77 0.86
C ILE A 175 -10.16 8.91 0.18
N VAL A 176 -9.24 7.98 0.42
CA VAL A 176 -7.90 7.99 -0.19
C VAL A 176 -8.00 7.92 -1.71
N ALA A 177 -8.83 7.05 -2.27
CA ALA A 177 -8.99 6.95 -3.71
C ALA A 177 -9.43 8.30 -4.35
N VAL A 178 -10.44 8.94 -3.78
CA VAL A 178 -10.96 10.22 -4.30
C VAL A 178 -9.96 11.36 -4.06
N THR A 179 -9.40 11.48 -2.87
CA THR A 179 -8.49 12.57 -2.53
C THR A 179 -7.16 12.48 -3.28
N THR A 180 -6.64 11.29 -3.53
CA THR A 180 -5.45 11.13 -4.37
C THR A 180 -5.70 11.51 -5.82
N LEU A 181 -6.86 11.19 -6.39
CA LEU A 181 -7.23 11.66 -7.72
C LEU A 181 -7.27 13.19 -7.76
N LEU A 182 -7.99 13.81 -6.82
CA LEU A 182 -8.15 15.26 -6.76
C LEU A 182 -6.82 15.99 -6.51
N SER A 183 -5.89 15.39 -5.76
CA SER A 183 -4.59 16.00 -5.49
C SER A 183 -3.61 15.86 -6.66
N THR A 184 -3.60 14.73 -7.37
CA THR A 184 -2.61 14.48 -8.44
C THR A 184 -2.88 15.29 -9.70
N VAL A 185 -4.15 15.47 -10.07
CA VAL A 185 -4.52 16.17 -11.31
C VAL A 185 -4.01 17.61 -11.38
N PRO A 186 -4.13 18.47 -10.34
CA PRO A 186 -3.57 19.82 -10.39
C PRO A 186 -2.06 19.85 -10.57
N PHE A 187 -1.32 18.95 -9.91
CA PHE A 187 0.13 18.89 -10.08
C PHE A 187 0.53 18.54 -11.51
N TYR A 188 -0.18 17.61 -12.15
CA TYR A 188 0.08 17.24 -13.54
C TYR A 188 -0.27 18.39 -14.49
N TYR A 189 -1.37 19.09 -14.22
CA TYR A 189 -1.82 20.19 -15.08
C TYR A 189 -0.93 21.43 -15.01
N TRP A 190 -0.48 21.84 -13.80
CA TRP A 190 0.28 23.08 -13.63
C TRP A 190 1.79 22.88 -13.75
N LEU A 191 2.32 21.76 -13.28
CA LEU A 191 3.77 21.54 -13.24
C LEU A 191 4.27 20.55 -14.31
N GLY A 192 3.36 19.85 -15.00
CA GLY A 192 3.74 18.84 -16.01
C GLY A 192 4.65 17.76 -15.44
N LEU A 193 5.74 17.47 -16.13
CA LEU A 193 6.70 16.43 -15.74
C LEU A 193 7.34 16.67 -14.36
N ARG A 194 7.64 17.92 -14.02
CA ARG A 194 8.21 18.29 -12.70
C ARG A 194 7.21 18.07 -11.55
N GLY A 195 5.93 18.03 -11.84
CA GLY A 195 4.88 17.78 -10.89
C GLY A 195 4.71 16.31 -10.49
N ILE A 196 5.32 15.37 -11.21
CA ILE A 196 5.12 13.93 -10.97
C ILE A 196 5.56 13.54 -9.55
N ILE A 197 6.78 13.90 -9.14
CA ILE A 197 7.31 13.56 -7.81
C ILE A 197 6.48 14.20 -6.71
N LEU A 198 6.10 15.47 -6.88
CA LEU A 198 5.28 16.19 -5.92
C LEU A 198 3.87 15.57 -5.80
N ALA A 199 3.27 15.19 -6.93
CA ALA A 199 1.97 14.51 -6.95
C ALA A 199 2.03 13.14 -6.24
N LEU A 200 3.11 12.38 -6.44
CA LEU A 200 3.33 11.10 -5.77
C LEU A 200 3.50 11.27 -4.25
N ILE A 201 4.31 12.23 -3.82
CA ILE A 201 4.51 12.55 -2.39
C ILE A 201 3.20 13.03 -1.77
N ALA A 202 2.49 13.94 -2.43
CA ALA A 202 1.23 14.47 -1.92
C ALA A 202 0.17 13.37 -1.79
N SER A 203 0.02 12.51 -2.80
CA SER A 203 -0.98 11.42 -2.80
C SER A 203 -0.71 10.40 -1.70
N THR A 204 0.56 9.98 -1.52
CA THR A 204 0.94 9.03 -0.47
C THR A 204 0.92 9.67 0.91
N GLY A 205 1.29 10.96 1.02
CA GLY A 205 1.17 11.72 2.26
C GLY A 205 -0.27 11.87 2.73
N ILE A 206 -1.20 12.15 1.82
CA ILE A 206 -2.64 12.18 2.12
C ILE A 206 -3.10 10.79 2.57
N SER A 207 -2.70 9.73 1.89
CA SER A 207 -3.02 8.36 2.28
C SER A 207 -2.53 8.05 3.70
N ALA A 208 -1.27 8.34 4.01
CA ALA A 208 -0.70 8.14 5.34
C ALA A 208 -1.45 8.95 6.41
N PHE A 209 -1.76 10.21 6.13
CA PHE A 209 -2.50 11.06 7.04
C PHE A 209 -3.90 10.52 7.34
N VAL A 210 -4.65 10.09 6.32
CA VAL A 210 -6.00 9.55 6.50
C VAL A 210 -5.96 8.26 7.32
N HIS A 211 -5.03 7.34 7.01
CA HIS A 211 -4.86 6.09 7.77
C HIS A 211 -4.51 6.36 9.23
N LEU A 212 -3.55 7.25 9.49
CA LEU A 212 -3.18 7.69 10.84
C LEU A 212 -4.35 8.31 11.59
N TRP A 213 -5.07 9.22 10.95
CA TRP A 213 -6.21 9.92 11.57
C TRP A 213 -7.29 8.97 12.09
N PHE A 214 -7.66 7.99 11.28
CA PHE A 214 -8.66 6.99 11.68
C PHE A 214 -8.11 6.02 12.72
N SER A 215 -6.86 5.58 12.57
CA SER A 215 -6.24 4.62 13.49
C SER A 215 -6.02 5.22 14.88
N VAL A 216 -5.57 6.47 14.97
CA VAL A 216 -5.33 7.16 16.25
C VAL A 216 -6.62 7.38 17.05
N ARG A 217 -7.76 7.54 16.37
CA ARG A 217 -9.06 7.62 17.05
C ARG A 217 -9.48 6.33 17.74
N LEU A 218 -9.03 5.20 17.23
CA LEU A 218 -9.36 3.87 17.78
C LEU A 218 -8.32 3.39 18.80
N VAL A 219 -7.05 3.65 18.52
CA VAL A 219 -5.92 3.28 19.39
C VAL A 219 -5.00 4.48 19.53
N PRO A 220 -4.82 5.04 20.74
CA PRO A 220 -3.97 6.21 20.96
C PRO A 220 -2.58 6.02 20.38
N TYR A 221 -2.06 7.06 19.70
CA TYR A 221 -0.74 7.00 19.09
C TYR A 221 0.34 7.04 20.19
N ARG A 222 1.09 5.97 20.31
CA ARG A 222 2.23 5.88 21.20
C ARG A 222 3.37 5.21 20.47
N ILE A 223 4.56 5.79 20.57
CA ILE A 223 5.82 5.21 20.12
C ILE A 223 6.66 5.00 21.38
N ARG A 224 7.24 3.84 21.52
CA ARG A 224 8.22 3.61 22.58
C ARG A 224 9.58 4.12 22.12
N PRO A 225 10.36 4.75 23.01
CA PRO A 225 11.73 5.12 22.67
C PRO A 225 12.52 3.88 22.25
N PHE A 226 13.50 4.09 21.37
CA PHE A 226 14.36 3.02 20.90
C PHE A 226 14.97 2.26 22.07
N SER A 227 14.70 0.97 22.11
CA SER A 227 15.29 0.06 23.08
C SER A 227 15.60 -1.28 22.39
N MET A 228 16.77 -1.83 22.64
CA MET A 228 17.17 -3.18 22.22
C MET A 228 16.17 -4.25 22.66
N ARG A 229 15.43 -3.98 23.73
CA ARG A 229 14.37 -4.87 24.22
C ARG A 229 13.23 -4.98 23.20
N ILE A 230 12.78 -3.87 22.62
CA ILE A 230 11.69 -3.84 21.60
C ILE A 230 12.12 -4.54 20.32
N LEU A 231 13.38 -4.34 19.89
CA LEU A 231 13.95 -5.07 18.77
C LEU A 231 13.93 -6.58 19.02
N ARG A 232 14.33 -7.01 20.21
CA ARG A 232 14.35 -8.42 20.59
C ARG A 232 12.95 -9.02 20.73
N GLU A 233 12.01 -8.30 21.30
CA GLU A 233 10.59 -8.70 21.42
C GLU A 233 9.89 -8.76 20.05
N GLY A 234 10.21 -7.87 19.12
CA GLY A 234 9.66 -7.84 17.78
C GLY A 234 10.37 -8.75 16.77
N TRP A 235 11.57 -9.24 17.07
CA TRP A 235 12.34 -10.08 16.15
C TRP A 235 11.62 -11.37 15.70
N PRO A 236 10.94 -12.14 16.56
CA PRO A 236 10.16 -13.30 16.14
C PRO A 236 9.03 -12.95 15.18
N PHE A 237 8.49 -11.73 15.32
CA PHE A 237 7.45 -11.18 14.45
C PHE A 237 8.01 -10.87 13.05
N VAL A 238 9.14 -10.17 12.97
CA VAL A 238 9.84 -9.88 11.71
C VAL A 238 10.31 -11.16 11.02
N ARG A 239 10.86 -12.11 11.76
CA ARG A 239 11.32 -13.39 11.21
C ARG A 239 10.22 -14.18 10.51
N ARG A 240 8.99 -14.14 11.03
CA ARG A 240 7.83 -14.77 10.38
C ARG A 240 7.44 -14.07 9.06
N GLY A 241 7.74 -12.78 8.94
CA GLY A 241 7.48 -11.98 7.74
C GLY A 241 8.52 -12.16 6.63
N LEU A 242 9.70 -12.71 6.94
CA LEU A 242 10.81 -12.80 5.99
C LEU A 242 10.46 -13.49 4.66
N PRO A 243 9.72 -14.62 4.63
CA PRO A 243 9.30 -15.23 3.36
C PRO A 243 8.45 -14.29 2.49
N TYR A 244 7.60 -13.48 3.10
CA TYR A 244 6.76 -12.49 2.40
C TYR A 244 7.59 -11.33 1.86
N VAL A 245 8.60 -10.88 2.62
CA VAL A 245 9.55 -9.85 2.16
C VAL A 245 10.31 -10.37 0.93
N ILE A 246 10.85 -11.58 0.99
CA ILE A 246 11.58 -12.18 -0.14
C ILE A 246 10.67 -12.29 -1.37
N SER A 247 9.45 -12.80 -1.21
CA SER A 247 8.49 -12.92 -2.30
C SER A 247 8.08 -11.56 -2.86
N GLY A 248 7.75 -10.59 -2.01
CA GLY A 248 7.39 -9.24 -2.42
C GLY A 248 8.53 -8.50 -3.12
N THR A 249 9.75 -8.61 -2.58
CA THR A 249 10.95 -8.02 -3.18
C THR A 249 11.26 -8.66 -4.53
N ALA A 250 11.15 -9.98 -4.66
CA ALA A 250 11.35 -10.68 -5.93
C ALA A 250 10.30 -10.26 -6.97
N ALA A 251 9.03 -10.16 -6.58
CA ALA A 251 7.96 -9.73 -7.46
C ALA A 251 8.15 -8.27 -7.93
N SER A 252 8.49 -7.35 -7.01
CA SER A 252 8.74 -5.95 -7.37
C SER A 252 10.02 -5.77 -8.18
N ALA A 253 11.07 -6.57 -7.92
CA ALA A 253 12.27 -6.60 -8.74
C ALA A 253 11.96 -7.07 -10.17
N ALA A 254 11.15 -8.11 -10.33
CA ALA A 254 10.68 -8.55 -11.64
C ALA A 254 9.85 -7.45 -12.35
N GLY A 255 8.94 -6.79 -11.62
CA GLY A 255 8.17 -5.65 -12.12
C GLY A 255 9.04 -4.47 -12.54
N MET A 256 10.14 -4.23 -11.83
CA MET A 256 11.12 -3.19 -12.14
C MET A 256 12.02 -3.55 -13.32
N ALA A 257 12.31 -4.84 -13.51
CA ALA A 257 13.15 -5.33 -14.61
C ALA A 257 12.52 -5.05 -15.98
N VAL A 258 11.20 -5.08 -16.11
CA VAL A 258 10.51 -4.88 -17.40
C VAL A 258 10.74 -3.46 -17.95
N PRO A 259 10.46 -2.36 -17.23
CA PRO A 259 10.82 -1.02 -17.67
C PRO A 259 12.31 -0.86 -18.01
N MET A 260 13.18 -1.52 -17.23
CA MET A 260 14.62 -1.50 -17.41
C MET A 260 15.07 -2.12 -18.74
N VAL A 261 14.48 -3.29 -19.08
CA VAL A 261 14.73 -3.96 -20.37
C VAL A 261 14.20 -3.12 -21.54
N ILE A 262 13.03 -2.49 -21.39
CA ILE A 262 12.47 -1.61 -22.41
C ILE A 262 13.41 -0.41 -22.64
N LEU A 263 13.91 0.22 -21.58
CA LEU A 263 14.84 1.34 -21.66
C LEU A 263 16.20 0.97 -22.25
N SER A 264 16.65 -0.26 -22.10
CA SER A 264 17.94 -0.71 -22.68
C SER A 264 17.93 -0.77 -24.21
N SER A 265 16.78 -0.87 -24.85
CA SER A 265 16.61 -1.00 -26.30
C SER A 265 15.68 0.03 -26.92
N GLY A 266 15.00 0.85 -26.11
CA GLY A 266 14.00 1.84 -26.52
C GLY A 266 14.09 3.12 -25.70
N ASN A 267 12.98 3.85 -25.66
CA ASN A 267 12.87 5.16 -25.02
C ASN A 267 11.89 5.14 -23.84
N MET A 268 11.85 6.25 -23.09
CA MET A 268 10.89 6.46 -22.01
C MET A 268 9.43 6.41 -22.50
N ASP A 269 9.17 6.77 -23.76
CA ASP A 269 7.86 6.66 -24.41
C ASP A 269 7.39 5.22 -24.52
N ASP A 270 8.29 4.29 -24.84
CA ASP A 270 7.97 2.86 -24.94
C ASP A 270 7.59 2.28 -23.58
N VAL A 271 8.24 2.73 -22.50
CA VAL A 271 7.85 2.40 -21.12
C VAL A 271 6.45 2.92 -20.81
N GLY A 272 6.14 4.16 -21.25
CA GLY A 272 4.81 4.75 -21.09
C GLY A 272 3.71 3.97 -21.82
N LEU A 273 3.97 3.57 -23.06
CA LEU A 273 3.04 2.75 -23.85
C LEU A 273 2.83 1.37 -23.22
N TYR A 274 3.93 0.71 -22.80
CA TYR A 274 3.84 -0.55 -22.06
C TYR A 274 3.00 -0.41 -20.80
N ARG A 275 3.26 0.64 -20.00
CA ARG A 275 2.52 0.86 -18.75
C ARG A 275 1.05 1.14 -19.00
N ALA A 276 0.70 1.86 -20.05
CA ALA A 276 -0.69 2.11 -20.43
C ALA A 276 -1.41 0.80 -20.83
N ALA A 277 -0.77 -0.01 -21.65
CA ALA A 277 -1.30 -1.32 -22.04
C ALA A 277 -1.46 -2.25 -20.82
N PHE A 278 -0.46 -2.32 -19.96
CA PHE A 278 -0.48 -3.12 -18.74
C PHE A 278 -1.58 -2.67 -17.77
N ALA A 279 -1.75 -1.35 -17.59
CA ALA A 279 -2.80 -0.80 -16.73
C ALA A 279 -4.21 -1.12 -17.24
N LEU A 280 -4.41 -1.12 -18.56
CA LEU A 280 -5.67 -1.56 -19.16
C LEU A 280 -5.88 -3.07 -18.94
N MET A 281 -4.87 -3.88 -19.21
CA MET A 281 -4.95 -5.34 -19.03
C MET A 281 -5.28 -5.70 -17.58
N VAL A 282 -4.56 -5.14 -16.61
CA VAL A 282 -4.80 -5.38 -15.17
C VAL A 282 -6.15 -4.81 -14.74
N GLY A 283 -6.56 -3.66 -15.27
CA GLY A 283 -7.87 -3.08 -15.00
C GLY A 283 -9.02 -4.00 -15.45
N TYR A 284 -8.97 -4.51 -16.67
CA TYR A 284 -9.98 -5.46 -17.17
C TYR A 284 -9.94 -6.80 -16.47
N ALA A 285 -8.76 -7.39 -16.28
CA ALA A 285 -8.61 -8.64 -15.53
C ALA A 285 -9.09 -8.48 -14.09
N GLY A 286 -8.75 -7.36 -13.43
CA GLY A 286 -9.22 -7.05 -12.08
C GLY A 286 -10.74 -6.98 -11.97
N MET A 287 -11.45 -6.44 -12.96
CA MET A 287 -12.92 -6.45 -12.98
C MET A 287 -13.48 -7.87 -13.02
N VAL A 288 -12.89 -8.74 -13.84
CA VAL A 288 -13.33 -10.14 -13.95
C VAL A 288 -13.09 -10.88 -12.63
N PHE A 289 -11.92 -10.70 -12.00
CA PHE A 289 -11.62 -11.34 -10.72
C PHE A 289 -12.54 -10.85 -9.59
N VAL A 290 -12.80 -9.53 -9.50
CA VAL A 290 -13.76 -8.99 -8.52
C VAL A 290 -15.17 -9.56 -8.74
N ALA A 291 -15.57 -9.78 -10.00
CA ALA A 291 -16.87 -10.39 -10.31
C ALA A 291 -16.94 -11.89 -9.96
N LEU A 292 -15.78 -12.59 -9.96
CA LEU A 292 -15.71 -14.01 -9.61
C LEU A 292 -15.58 -14.23 -8.09
N GLU A 293 -15.07 -13.26 -7.34
CA GLU A 293 -14.93 -13.32 -5.89
C GLU A 293 -16.23 -12.89 -5.14
N ALA A 294 -17.18 -12.26 -5.84
CA ALA A 294 -18.46 -11.81 -5.29
C ALA A 294 -19.53 -12.91 -5.34
#